data_8ed172a2d850b4c592466261f6d43316
#
_entry.id   8ed172a2d850b4c592466261f6d43316
#
_cell.length_a   1.000
_cell.length_b   1.000
_cell.length_c   1.000
_cell.angle_alpha   90.00
_cell.angle_beta   90.00
_cell.angle_gamma   90.00
#
_symmetry.space_group_name_H-M   'P 1'
#
loop_
_entity.id
_entity.type
_entity.pdbx_description
1 polymer ?
#
loop_
_entity_poly.entity_id
_entity_poly.type
_entity_poly.pdbx_seq_one_letter_code
_entity_poly.pdbx_strand_id
1 'polypeptide(L)'
;MYETFARTKSVCPVCLRTIDAEKAVAGDGFVHLVKTCPEHGFFDALIWEGGADEYLAWGGAPAGGGADDGCPNNCGLCAGHKSEGCCVLLELTHRCNLRCPVCFASAGGEGDLGLDEIARLYDMLVARGGPFNIQLSGGEPTVRDDLPEVVRLGRERGFTFFQLNTNGLRLASEDGYAEELREAGVSCAFLQFDGLRPETYARLRGRDLAAEKLRAIDNCAAAGLPVVLVPTLVPGVNVDEVGGILRFALGRGKAVRGVHFQPVSYFGRCELPEPETRLTIPRVIREIEAQTGGAMKFADFGGGGAESPWCSFHASYRKLPGGGLKALPRRESACCCKRSSEARDFVAGRWGAEAGPAAEEDGFDRFLREALENTFTVSGMAFMDADSLDLERLRRCYICEADAERGMVPFCAYNLTARDGRALYRK
;
A
#
# COMPACT_ATOMS: atom_id res chain seq x y z
N MET A 1 0.69 -10.81 -31.39
CA MET A 1 0.21 -9.59 -32.07
C MET A 1 -0.38 -8.71 -30.96
N TYR A 2 -0.13 -7.38 -30.98
CA TYR A 2 -0.61 -6.43 -30.00
C TYR A 2 -1.60 -5.49 -30.67
N GLU A 3 -2.78 -5.31 -30.05
CA GLU A 3 -3.79 -4.35 -30.49
C GLU A 3 -3.77 -3.15 -29.54
N THR A 4 -3.14 -2.05 -29.96
CA THR A 4 -2.99 -0.84 -29.17
C THR A 4 -4.30 -0.07 -29.07
N PHE A 5 -4.72 0.27 -27.83
CA PHE A 5 -5.90 1.11 -27.58
C PHE A 5 -5.59 2.42 -26.84
N ALA A 6 -4.39 2.55 -26.24
CA ALA A 6 -3.97 3.80 -25.59
C ALA A 6 -2.45 3.96 -25.62
N ARG A 7 -1.99 5.23 -25.58
CA ARG A 7 -0.57 5.60 -25.53
C ARG A 7 -0.25 6.26 -24.19
N THR A 8 0.96 6.05 -23.73
CA THR A 8 1.49 6.65 -22.49
C THR A 8 3.02 6.77 -22.59
N LYS A 9 3.67 7.21 -21.53
CA LYS A 9 5.11 7.14 -21.35
C LYS A 9 5.45 6.19 -20.19
N SER A 10 6.62 5.60 -20.27
CA SER A 10 7.18 4.66 -19.30
C SER A 10 8.67 4.88 -19.17
N VAL A 11 9.36 3.96 -18.51
CA VAL A 11 10.82 3.91 -18.49
C VAL A 11 11.34 2.60 -19.07
N CYS A 12 12.55 2.63 -19.57
CA CYS A 12 13.28 1.41 -19.90
C CYS A 12 13.65 0.68 -18.60
N PRO A 13 13.33 -0.62 -18.43
CA PRO A 13 13.66 -1.34 -17.21
C PRO A 13 15.16 -1.51 -16.92
N VAL A 14 16.01 -1.29 -17.94
CA VAL A 14 17.47 -1.43 -17.81
C VAL A 14 18.14 -0.09 -17.50
N CYS A 15 17.87 0.96 -18.29
CA CYS A 15 18.56 2.24 -18.13
C CYS A 15 17.73 3.34 -17.43
N LEU A 16 16.48 3.08 -17.09
CA LEU A 16 15.50 4.00 -16.48
C LEU A 16 15.21 5.27 -17.30
N ARG A 17 15.67 5.34 -18.55
CA ARG A 17 15.38 6.45 -19.47
C ARG A 17 13.89 6.43 -19.82
N THR A 18 13.24 7.60 -19.81
CA THR A 18 11.85 7.76 -20.25
C THR A 18 11.71 7.42 -21.73
N ILE A 19 10.74 6.56 -22.05
CA ILE A 19 10.44 6.09 -23.41
C ILE A 19 8.92 6.09 -23.65
N ASP A 20 8.51 6.11 -24.90
CA ASP A 20 7.12 5.92 -25.26
C ASP A 20 6.67 4.50 -24.98
N ALA A 21 5.40 4.34 -24.61
CA ALA A 21 4.78 3.07 -24.29
C ALA A 21 3.33 3.03 -24.77
N GLU A 22 2.84 1.83 -24.99
CA GLU A 22 1.46 1.59 -25.42
C GLU A 22 0.77 0.59 -24.49
N LYS A 23 -0.53 0.81 -24.25
CA LYS A 23 -1.41 -0.17 -23.65
C LYS A 23 -2.08 -0.93 -24.76
N ALA A 24 -1.86 -2.22 -24.81
CA ALA A 24 -2.33 -3.07 -25.90
C ALA A 24 -2.90 -4.38 -25.38
N VAL A 25 -3.87 -4.92 -26.08
CA VAL A 25 -4.34 -6.29 -25.87
C VAL A 25 -3.39 -7.23 -26.60
N ALA A 26 -2.80 -8.18 -25.88
CA ALA A 26 -1.91 -9.18 -26.42
C ALA A 26 -2.66 -10.42 -26.92
N GLY A 27 -1.94 -11.38 -27.48
CA GLY A 27 -2.51 -12.62 -28.00
C GLY A 27 -3.19 -13.54 -26.97
N ASP A 28 -2.93 -13.31 -25.69
CA ASP A 28 -3.59 -13.95 -24.54
C ASP A 28 -4.95 -13.31 -24.16
N GLY A 29 -5.31 -12.20 -24.82
CA GLY A 29 -6.52 -11.45 -24.54
C GLY A 29 -6.42 -10.46 -23.38
N PHE A 30 -5.23 -10.26 -22.80
CA PHE A 30 -4.99 -9.41 -21.64
C PHE A 30 -4.35 -8.08 -22.03
N VAL A 31 -4.43 -7.10 -21.12
CA VAL A 31 -3.81 -5.79 -21.34
C VAL A 31 -2.38 -5.78 -20.86
N HIS A 32 -1.49 -5.43 -21.77
CA HIS A 32 -0.07 -5.29 -21.57
C HIS A 32 0.39 -3.84 -21.74
N LEU A 33 1.46 -3.47 -21.04
CA LEU A 33 2.24 -2.27 -21.29
C LEU A 33 3.43 -2.67 -22.14
N VAL A 34 3.43 -2.26 -23.42
CA VAL A 34 4.51 -2.57 -24.36
C VAL A 34 5.32 -1.33 -24.68
N LYS A 35 6.63 -1.48 -24.79
CA LYS A 35 7.56 -0.37 -25.00
C LYS A 35 8.86 -0.84 -25.63
N THR A 36 9.52 0.06 -26.36
CA THR A 36 10.81 -0.24 -27.00
C THR A 36 11.85 0.80 -26.62
N CYS A 37 12.94 0.36 -26.02
CA CYS A 37 14.12 1.18 -25.80
C CYS A 37 15.05 1.09 -27.02
N PRO A 38 15.56 2.21 -27.55
CA PRO A 38 16.50 2.16 -28.67
C PRO A 38 17.77 1.37 -28.40
N GLU A 39 18.21 1.29 -27.13
CA GLU A 39 19.44 0.61 -26.73
C GLU A 39 19.20 -0.82 -26.21
N HIS A 40 18.02 -1.08 -25.60
CA HIS A 40 17.78 -2.33 -24.87
C HIS A 40 16.64 -3.17 -25.45
N GLY A 41 16.05 -2.73 -26.59
CA GLY A 41 15.04 -3.49 -27.32
C GLY A 41 13.63 -3.43 -26.73
N PHE A 42 12.85 -4.43 -27.04
CA PHE A 42 11.42 -4.52 -26.71
C PHE A 42 11.19 -5.09 -25.31
N PHE A 43 10.20 -4.53 -24.62
CA PHE A 43 9.72 -4.97 -23.31
C PHE A 43 8.20 -5.09 -23.32
N ASP A 44 7.71 -6.07 -22.59
CA ASP A 44 6.32 -6.41 -22.43
C ASP A 44 6.04 -6.70 -20.95
N ALA A 45 5.00 -6.08 -20.39
CA ALA A 45 4.57 -6.32 -19.01
C ALA A 45 3.05 -6.45 -18.94
N LEU A 46 2.56 -7.58 -18.43
CA LEU A 46 1.17 -7.74 -18.09
C LEU A 46 0.76 -6.74 -17.01
N ILE A 47 -0.25 -5.90 -17.27
CA ILE A 47 -0.76 -4.90 -16.32
C ILE A 47 -2.21 -5.14 -15.91
N TRP A 48 -2.96 -5.97 -16.67
CA TRP A 48 -4.36 -6.29 -16.37
C TRP A 48 -4.78 -7.62 -16.99
N GLU A 49 -5.14 -8.59 -16.16
CA GLU A 49 -5.75 -9.84 -16.60
C GLU A 49 -7.22 -9.63 -16.94
N GLY A 50 -7.49 -9.16 -18.16
CA GLY A 50 -8.78 -8.85 -18.74
C GLY A 50 -8.59 -8.07 -20.02
N GLY A 51 -9.64 -7.97 -20.84
CA GLY A 51 -9.62 -7.23 -22.10
C GLY A 51 -9.62 -5.70 -21.89
N ALA A 52 -9.47 -4.95 -23.02
CA ALA A 52 -9.51 -3.51 -23.01
C ALA A 52 -10.83 -2.96 -22.42
N ASP A 53 -11.96 -3.58 -22.72
CA ASP A 53 -13.27 -3.15 -22.23
C ASP A 53 -13.36 -3.23 -20.70
N GLU A 54 -12.85 -4.30 -20.10
CA GLU A 54 -12.81 -4.45 -18.62
C GLU A 54 -11.86 -3.42 -18.00
N TYR A 55 -10.68 -3.21 -18.61
CA TYR A 55 -9.73 -2.19 -18.18
C TYR A 55 -10.33 -0.78 -18.20
N LEU A 56 -11.01 -0.44 -19.29
CA LEU A 56 -11.68 0.86 -19.45
C LEU A 56 -12.91 1.00 -18.54
N ALA A 57 -13.69 -0.05 -18.34
CA ALA A 57 -14.82 -0.06 -17.42
C ALA A 57 -14.38 0.14 -15.96
N TRP A 58 -13.18 -0.36 -15.59
CA TRP A 58 -12.64 -0.18 -14.25
C TRP A 58 -12.22 1.25 -13.96
N GLY A 59 -11.51 1.90 -14.86
CA GLY A 59 -10.83 3.18 -14.59
C GLY A 59 -11.23 4.35 -15.50
N GLY A 60 -12.07 4.15 -16.48
CA GLY A 60 -12.43 5.14 -17.50
C GLY A 60 -11.39 5.20 -18.63
N ALA A 61 -11.58 6.15 -19.54
CA ALA A 61 -10.62 6.38 -20.62
C ALA A 61 -9.30 6.91 -20.07
N PRO A 62 -8.14 6.33 -20.45
CA PRO A 62 -6.84 6.90 -20.12
C PRO A 62 -6.74 8.32 -20.70
N ALA A 63 -6.29 9.28 -19.91
CA ALA A 63 -5.99 10.61 -20.42
C ALA A 63 -4.76 10.50 -21.34
N GLY A 64 -4.84 11.00 -22.55
CA GLY A 64 -3.76 10.92 -23.55
C GLY A 64 -2.45 11.54 -23.05
N GLY A 65 -1.32 10.97 -23.49
CA GLY A 65 0.03 11.24 -23.01
C GLY A 65 0.36 12.73 -22.86
N GLY A 66 0.71 13.11 -21.65
CA GLY A 66 1.13 14.44 -21.29
C GLY A 66 2.57 14.74 -21.69
N ALA A 67 2.93 16.02 -21.64
CA ALA A 67 4.27 16.52 -21.93
C ALA A 67 5.34 15.81 -21.09
N ASP A 68 6.54 15.74 -21.63
CA ASP A 68 7.73 15.24 -20.95
C ASP A 68 8.27 16.31 -20.00
N ASP A 69 7.79 16.30 -18.75
CA ASP A 69 8.21 17.25 -17.71
C ASP A 69 9.43 16.72 -16.92
N GLY A 70 10.20 15.81 -17.51
CA GLY A 70 11.32 15.15 -16.86
C GLY A 70 10.92 14.03 -15.89
N CYS A 71 9.64 13.64 -15.84
CA CYS A 71 9.16 12.53 -15.03
C CYS A 71 9.74 11.19 -15.54
N PRO A 72 10.20 10.30 -14.66
CA PRO A 72 10.18 10.35 -13.18
C PRO A 72 11.46 10.96 -12.56
N ASN A 73 12.40 11.50 -13.34
CA ASN A 73 13.76 11.86 -12.88
C ASN A 73 13.82 13.11 -11.98
N ASN A 74 12.81 13.97 -11.99
CA ASN A 74 12.73 15.19 -11.17
C ASN A 74 11.48 15.22 -10.29
N CYS A 75 11.11 14.06 -9.72
CA CYS A 75 9.99 13.98 -8.80
C CYS A 75 10.25 14.71 -7.47
N GLY A 76 9.21 15.22 -6.89
CA GLY A 76 9.15 16.01 -5.66
C GLY A 76 7.88 16.84 -5.63
N LEU A 77 6.75 16.26 -6.12
CA LEU A 77 5.50 16.94 -6.47
C LEU A 77 5.77 18.12 -7.41
N CYS A 78 6.33 17.80 -8.57
CA CYS A 78 6.55 18.78 -9.64
C CYS A 78 5.23 19.35 -10.18
N ALA A 79 5.29 20.44 -10.95
CA ALA A 79 4.10 21.08 -11.54
C ALA A 79 3.23 20.13 -12.41
N GLY A 80 3.80 19.05 -12.93
CA GLY A 80 3.09 18.03 -13.69
C GLY A 80 2.36 16.99 -12.82
N HIS A 81 2.53 17.01 -11.49
CA HIS A 81 1.85 16.10 -10.57
C HIS A 81 0.41 16.56 -10.34
N LYS A 82 -0.53 15.61 -10.36
CA LYS A 82 -1.97 15.92 -10.33
C LYS A 82 -2.63 15.65 -8.96
N SER A 83 -1.87 15.20 -7.98
CA SER A 83 -2.34 14.89 -6.62
C SER A 83 -1.56 15.71 -5.59
N GLU A 84 -2.27 16.19 -4.57
CA GLU A 84 -1.66 16.92 -3.45
C GLU A 84 -1.02 16.00 -2.39
N GLY A 85 -1.14 14.68 -2.55
CA GLY A 85 -0.74 13.69 -1.56
C GLY A 85 -1.81 13.41 -0.49
N CYS A 86 -1.86 12.18 -0.04
CA CYS A 86 -2.75 11.72 1.03
C CYS A 86 -1.94 11.10 2.16
N CYS A 87 -1.11 10.13 1.82
CA CYS A 87 -0.28 9.38 2.75
C CYS A 87 1.20 9.65 2.46
N VAL A 88 1.97 9.91 3.49
CA VAL A 88 3.41 10.14 3.38
C VAL A 88 4.16 9.14 4.24
N LEU A 89 5.04 8.38 3.61
CA LEU A 89 5.94 7.47 4.30
C LEU A 89 7.14 8.26 4.80
N LEU A 90 7.53 7.99 6.05
CA LEU A 90 8.79 8.42 6.65
C LEU A 90 9.67 7.20 6.84
N GLU A 91 10.75 7.10 6.09
CA GLU A 91 11.78 6.10 6.31
C GLU A 91 12.67 6.51 7.48
N LEU A 92 12.30 6.04 8.67
CA LEU A 92 12.90 6.45 9.94
C LEU A 92 14.28 5.81 10.19
N THR A 93 14.53 4.67 9.56
CA THR A 93 15.73 3.85 9.77
C THR A 93 16.02 2.96 8.57
N HIS A 94 17.31 2.69 8.31
CA HIS A 94 17.73 1.64 7.38
C HIS A 94 17.94 0.29 8.07
N ARG A 95 17.97 0.27 9.40
CA ARG A 95 18.10 -0.96 10.20
C ARG A 95 16.84 -1.81 10.13
N CYS A 96 17.02 -3.13 10.12
CA CYS A 96 15.93 -4.10 10.19
C CYS A 96 16.39 -5.35 10.95
N ASN A 97 15.50 -5.94 11.73
CA ASN A 97 15.73 -7.21 12.43
C ASN A 97 15.38 -8.44 11.58
N LEU A 98 15.06 -8.23 10.29
CA LEU A 98 14.90 -9.26 9.26
C LEU A 98 15.74 -8.94 8.01
N ARG A 99 16.09 -9.99 7.26
CA ARG A 99 16.66 -9.87 5.91
C ARG A 99 15.77 -10.63 4.93
N CYS A 100 14.64 -10.02 4.60
CA CYS A 100 13.64 -10.64 3.72
C CYS A 100 14.17 -10.81 2.29
N PRO A 101 13.98 -11.98 1.66
CA PRO A 101 14.25 -12.17 0.22
C PRO A 101 13.47 -11.21 -0.68
N VAL A 102 12.28 -10.78 -0.23
CA VAL A 102 11.48 -9.75 -0.92
C VAL A 102 11.37 -8.53 0.00
N CYS A 103 11.99 -7.41 -0.40
CA CYS A 103 12.02 -6.18 0.37
C CYS A 103 12.15 -4.96 -0.53
N PHE A 104 11.10 -4.16 -0.63
CA PHE A 104 11.10 -2.96 -1.46
C PHE A 104 12.13 -1.91 -0.99
N ALA A 105 12.39 -1.86 0.32
CA ALA A 105 13.33 -0.92 0.91
C ALA A 105 14.80 -1.37 0.81
N SER A 106 15.08 -2.61 0.35
CA SER A 106 16.42 -3.21 0.44
C SER A 106 17.06 -3.11 1.82
N ALA A 107 16.23 -3.07 2.87
CA ALA A 107 16.63 -2.82 4.25
C ALA A 107 17.75 -3.76 4.74
N GLY A 108 18.49 -3.32 5.76
CA GLY A 108 19.63 -4.01 6.37
C GLY A 108 20.90 -3.16 6.41
N GLY A 109 20.81 -1.88 6.02
CA GLY A 109 21.87 -0.89 6.23
C GLY A 109 21.96 -0.42 7.68
N GLU A 110 22.87 0.52 7.95
CA GLU A 110 23.01 1.22 9.22
C GLU A 110 22.49 2.66 9.09
N GLY A 111 22.03 3.21 10.18
CA GLY A 111 21.62 4.60 10.30
C GLY A 111 20.15 4.81 10.57
N ASP A 112 19.89 5.73 11.44
CA ASP A 112 18.57 6.24 11.81
C ASP A 112 18.53 7.73 11.49
N LEU A 113 17.38 8.25 11.07
CA LEU A 113 17.16 9.69 11.04
C LEU A 113 17.17 10.24 12.47
N GLY A 114 17.91 11.32 12.70
CA GLY A 114 17.86 12.02 13.98
C GLY A 114 16.51 12.70 14.22
N LEU A 115 16.12 12.91 15.48
CA LEU A 115 14.85 13.58 15.82
C LEU A 115 14.75 14.97 15.19
N ASP A 116 15.88 15.71 15.11
CA ASP A 116 15.91 17.03 14.45
C ASP A 116 15.67 16.94 12.94
N GLU A 117 16.12 15.86 12.29
CA GLU A 117 15.84 15.63 10.86
C GLU A 117 14.37 15.28 10.65
N ILE A 118 13.83 14.42 11.50
CA ILE A 118 12.41 14.06 11.50
C ILE A 118 11.54 15.30 11.75
N ALA A 119 11.93 16.17 12.69
CA ALA A 119 11.25 17.43 12.92
C ALA A 119 11.20 18.30 11.67
N ARG A 120 12.34 18.45 10.97
CA ARG A 120 12.40 19.20 9.71
C ARG A 120 11.55 18.58 8.61
N LEU A 121 11.47 17.23 8.53
CA LEU A 121 10.55 16.55 7.60
C LEU A 121 9.09 16.86 7.91
N TYR A 122 8.67 16.81 9.17
CA TYR A 122 7.31 17.19 9.56
C TYR A 122 7.02 18.68 9.24
N ASP A 123 7.94 19.59 9.53
CA ASP A 123 7.78 21.00 9.22
C ASP A 123 7.69 21.24 7.70
N MET A 124 8.47 20.54 6.90
CA MET A 124 8.39 20.55 5.43
C MET A 124 7.02 20.05 4.95
N LEU A 125 6.50 18.98 5.53
CA LEU A 125 5.20 18.42 5.17
C LEU A 125 4.05 19.38 5.51
N VAL A 126 4.09 20.04 6.66
CA VAL A 126 3.13 21.10 7.02
C VAL A 126 3.16 22.22 6.00
N ALA A 127 4.36 22.71 5.64
CA ALA A 127 4.51 23.78 4.64
C ALA A 127 4.01 23.40 3.24
N ARG A 128 3.92 22.12 2.92
CA ARG A 128 3.43 21.58 1.64
C ARG A 128 1.94 21.22 1.63
N GLY A 129 1.16 21.68 2.60
CA GLY A 129 -0.30 21.47 2.64
C GLY A 129 -0.76 20.32 3.56
N GLY A 130 0.12 19.85 4.46
CA GLY A 130 -0.26 18.95 5.54
C GLY A 130 -1.28 19.56 6.53
N PRO A 131 -1.68 18.80 7.54
CA PRO A 131 -1.21 17.45 7.88
C PRO A 131 -1.63 16.37 6.90
N PHE A 132 -0.72 15.43 6.63
CA PHE A 132 -0.96 14.21 5.85
C PHE A 132 -1.13 13.02 6.80
N ASN A 133 -1.65 11.89 6.30
CA ASN A 133 -1.57 10.62 7.02
C ASN A 133 -0.12 10.12 6.97
N ILE A 134 0.50 9.95 8.11
CA ILE A 134 1.89 9.50 8.22
C ILE A 134 1.96 7.98 8.26
N GLN A 135 2.87 7.41 7.48
CA GLN A 135 3.23 6.00 7.54
C GLN A 135 4.67 5.90 8.06
N LEU A 136 4.83 5.40 9.27
CA LEU A 136 6.12 5.12 9.88
C LEU A 136 6.72 3.88 9.22
N SER A 137 7.84 4.03 8.54
CA SER A 137 8.43 3.03 7.64
C SER A 137 9.97 3.06 7.69
N GLY A 138 10.59 2.42 6.71
CA GLY A 138 12.03 2.28 6.58
C GLY A 138 12.43 0.80 6.48
N GLY A 139 13.46 0.37 7.20
CA GLY A 139 13.73 -1.04 7.43
C GLY A 139 12.64 -1.65 8.31
N GLU A 140 12.84 -1.56 9.62
CA GLU A 140 11.79 -1.87 10.60
C GLU A 140 11.72 -0.74 11.63
N PRO A 141 10.65 0.08 11.63
CA PRO A 141 10.55 1.23 12.54
C PRO A 141 10.67 0.87 14.02
N THR A 142 10.19 -0.30 14.41
CA THR A 142 10.18 -0.74 15.81
C THR A 142 11.56 -1.12 16.36
N VAL A 143 12.61 -1.14 15.54
CA VAL A 143 13.99 -1.30 16.07
C VAL A 143 14.53 -0.01 16.71
N ARG A 144 13.81 1.08 16.57
CA ARG A 144 14.09 2.36 17.22
C ARG A 144 13.42 2.40 18.60
N ASP A 145 14.18 2.74 19.63
CA ASP A 145 13.62 2.88 20.99
C ASP A 145 12.89 4.22 21.17
N ASP A 146 13.23 5.23 20.36
CA ASP A 146 12.60 6.55 20.35
C ASP A 146 11.40 6.67 19.40
N LEU A 147 10.87 5.56 18.88
CA LEU A 147 9.69 5.59 17.98
C LEU A 147 8.47 6.28 18.61
N PRO A 148 8.13 6.09 19.89
CA PRO A 148 7.07 6.84 20.55
C PRO A 148 7.30 8.35 20.54
N GLU A 149 8.56 8.80 20.68
CA GLU A 149 8.94 10.22 20.61
C GLU A 149 8.74 10.79 19.20
N VAL A 150 9.11 10.02 18.16
CA VAL A 150 8.86 10.39 16.76
C VAL A 150 7.37 10.68 16.52
N VAL A 151 6.48 9.86 17.08
CA VAL A 151 5.02 10.04 16.97
C VAL A 151 4.57 11.30 17.71
N ARG A 152 5.02 11.50 18.96
CA ARG A 152 4.69 12.70 19.75
C ARG A 152 5.14 13.97 19.04
N LEU A 153 6.35 13.98 18.51
CA LEU A 153 6.92 15.08 17.73
C LEU A 153 6.06 15.48 16.52
N GLY A 154 5.48 14.48 15.81
CA GLY A 154 4.54 14.74 14.73
C GLY A 154 3.19 15.27 15.23
N ARG A 155 2.67 14.73 16.34
CA ARG A 155 1.43 15.23 16.97
C ARG A 155 1.51 16.69 17.39
N GLU A 156 2.62 17.12 17.95
CA GLU A 156 2.89 18.52 18.31
C GLU A 156 2.81 19.45 17.10
N ARG A 157 3.04 18.93 15.88
CA ARG A 157 2.93 19.64 14.59
C ARG A 157 1.59 19.49 13.90
N GLY A 158 0.60 18.91 14.59
CA GLY A 158 -0.78 18.78 14.12
C GLY A 158 -1.09 17.54 13.28
N PHE A 159 -0.16 16.59 13.16
CA PHE A 159 -0.46 15.29 12.54
C PHE A 159 -1.32 14.45 13.48
N THR A 160 -2.39 13.87 12.97
CA THR A 160 -3.39 13.15 13.76
C THR A 160 -3.48 11.66 13.45
N PHE A 161 -2.92 11.21 12.33
CA PHE A 161 -2.96 9.82 11.90
C PHE A 161 -1.56 9.28 11.65
N PHE A 162 -1.19 8.23 12.40
CA PHE A 162 0.09 7.54 12.31
C PHE A 162 -0.15 6.04 12.10
N GLN A 163 0.15 5.55 10.91
CA GLN A 163 0.15 4.14 10.57
C GLN A 163 1.56 3.57 10.78
N LEU A 164 1.67 2.50 11.54
CA LEU A 164 2.92 1.78 11.74
C LEU A 164 3.04 0.63 10.75
N ASN A 165 3.94 0.72 9.78
CA ASN A 165 4.28 -0.37 8.88
C ASN A 165 5.35 -1.24 9.57
N THR A 166 5.02 -2.46 9.98
CA THR A 166 5.90 -3.27 10.81
C THR A 166 5.85 -4.77 10.48
N ASN A 167 6.97 -5.43 10.69
CA ASN A 167 7.03 -6.89 10.68
C ASN A 167 6.47 -7.52 11.98
N GLY A 168 6.20 -6.72 13.02
CA GLY A 168 5.53 -7.13 14.25
C GLY A 168 6.38 -7.92 15.26
N LEU A 169 7.68 -8.09 15.04
CA LEU A 169 8.51 -8.90 15.96
C LEU A 169 8.60 -8.28 17.35
N ARG A 170 8.81 -6.96 17.45
CA ARG A 170 8.86 -6.27 18.73
C ARG A 170 7.49 -6.23 19.40
N LEU A 171 6.42 -6.03 18.65
CA LEU A 171 5.04 -6.14 19.15
C LEU A 171 4.73 -7.53 19.73
N ALA A 172 5.37 -8.58 19.22
CA ALA A 172 5.18 -9.94 19.68
C ALA A 172 6.01 -10.29 20.92
N SER A 173 7.15 -9.62 21.13
CA SER A 173 8.16 -10.05 22.12
C SER A 173 8.28 -9.13 23.33
N GLU A 174 7.82 -7.89 23.25
CA GLU A 174 7.95 -6.89 24.30
C GLU A 174 6.58 -6.53 24.88
N ASP A 175 6.39 -6.91 26.14
CA ASP A 175 5.15 -6.65 26.86
C ASP A 175 4.96 -5.13 27.07
N GLY A 176 3.73 -4.63 26.87
CA GLY A 176 3.40 -3.22 27.05
C GLY A 176 3.80 -2.32 25.87
N TYR A 177 4.57 -2.80 24.89
CA TYR A 177 5.03 -1.94 23.80
C TYR A 177 3.90 -1.49 22.87
N ALA A 178 2.90 -2.32 22.64
CA ALA A 178 1.72 -1.94 21.85
C ALA A 178 0.89 -0.85 22.55
N GLU A 179 0.77 -0.88 23.88
CA GLU A 179 0.17 0.17 24.71
C GLU A 179 0.95 1.47 24.59
N GLU A 180 2.26 1.43 24.74
CA GLU A 180 3.12 2.60 24.65
C GLU A 180 2.97 3.30 23.29
N LEU A 181 2.97 2.54 22.19
CA LEU A 181 2.76 3.07 20.85
C LEU A 181 1.37 3.70 20.69
N ARG A 182 0.33 3.05 21.21
CA ARG A 182 -1.03 3.59 21.18
C ARG A 182 -1.13 4.90 21.98
N GLU A 183 -0.55 4.95 23.17
CA GLU A 183 -0.52 6.17 24.01
C GLU A 183 0.27 7.29 23.37
N ALA A 184 1.37 7.00 22.67
CA ALA A 184 2.11 7.95 21.88
C ALA A 184 1.29 8.55 20.73
N GLY A 185 0.28 7.78 20.22
CA GLY A 185 -0.64 8.23 19.18
C GLY A 185 -0.60 7.45 17.88
N VAL A 186 0.01 6.26 17.87
CA VAL A 186 -0.10 5.33 16.72
C VAL A 186 -1.56 4.96 16.53
N SER A 187 -2.07 5.15 15.32
CA SER A 187 -3.48 4.97 15.00
C SER A 187 -3.83 3.53 14.62
N CYS A 188 -2.92 2.83 13.96
CA CYS A 188 -3.05 1.42 13.60
C CYS A 188 -1.70 0.80 13.25
N ALA A 189 -1.61 -0.53 13.39
CA ALA A 189 -0.50 -1.32 12.91
C ALA A 189 -0.84 -1.96 11.56
N PHE A 190 -0.10 -1.61 10.51
CA PHE A 190 -0.06 -2.32 9.23
C PHE A 190 0.95 -3.46 9.37
N LEU A 191 0.42 -4.59 9.80
CA LEU A 191 1.21 -5.75 10.14
C LEU A 191 1.47 -6.61 8.90
N GLN A 192 2.73 -6.75 8.52
CA GLN A 192 3.14 -7.73 7.53
C GLN A 192 2.63 -9.12 7.93
N PHE A 193 1.78 -9.71 7.07
CA PHE A 193 1.14 -11.00 7.34
C PHE A 193 0.92 -11.76 6.03
N ASP A 194 1.90 -12.56 5.62
CA ASP A 194 1.96 -13.10 4.25
C ASP A 194 1.16 -14.38 4.04
N GLY A 195 0.77 -15.06 5.11
CA GLY A 195 0.03 -16.31 5.02
C GLY A 195 -0.22 -16.95 6.38
N LEU A 196 -0.76 -18.15 6.36
CA LEU A 196 -1.03 -18.97 7.54
C LEU A 196 0.01 -20.10 7.67
N ARG A 197 0.74 -20.40 6.59
CA ARG A 197 1.70 -21.50 6.54
C ARG A 197 3.11 -21.03 6.90
N PRO A 198 3.84 -21.80 7.72
CA PRO A 198 5.26 -21.53 8.04
C PRO A 198 6.14 -21.39 6.80
N GLU A 199 5.89 -22.21 5.77
CA GLU A 199 6.66 -22.24 4.52
C GLU A 199 6.55 -20.93 3.74
N THR A 200 5.40 -20.26 3.81
CA THR A 200 5.19 -18.94 3.19
C THR A 200 6.14 -17.92 3.80
N TYR A 201 6.23 -17.89 5.14
CA TYR A 201 7.16 -16.99 5.81
C TYR A 201 8.63 -17.35 5.54
N ALA A 202 8.97 -18.64 5.54
CA ALA A 202 10.33 -19.08 5.22
C ALA A 202 10.78 -18.61 3.83
N ARG A 203 9.89 -18.68 2.83
CA ARG A 203 10.16 -18.22 1.45
C ARG A 203 10.23 -16.70 1.33
N LEU A 204 9.33 -15.97 1.97
CA LEU A 204 9.21 -14.51 1.78
C LEU A 204 10.03 -13.71 2.79
N ARG A 205 10.29 -14.26 3.98
CA ARG A 205 10.92 -13.54 5.10
C ARG A 205 12.20 -14.20 5.62
N GLY A 206 12.57 -15.36 5.07
CA GLY A 206 13.79 -16.09 5.41
C GLY A 206 13.67 -17.02 6.62
N ARG A 207 12.57 -17.01 7.37
CA ARG A 207 12.25 -17.93 8.46
C ARG A 207 10.76 -18.00 8.77
N ASP A 208 10.33 -19.01 9.49
CA ASP A 208 8.98 -19.07 10.03
C ASP A 208 8.73 -17.92 11.03
N LEU A 209 7.61 -17.23 10.87
CA LEU A 209 7.17 -16.11 11.69
C LEU A 209 5.70 -16.26 12.14
N ALA A 210 5.06 -17.39 11.86
CA ALA A 210 3.62 -17.54 12.09
C ALA A 210 3.24 -17.30 13.56
N ALA A 211 4.00 -17.85 14.50
CA ALA A 211 3.73 -17.68 15.93
C ALA A 211 3.91 -16.22 16.40
N GLU A 212 4.96 -15.54 15.91
CA GLU A 212 5.20 -14.13 16.22
C GLU A 212 4.08 -13.24 15.69
N LYS A 213 3.56 -13.52 14.47
CA LYS A 213 2.44 -12.77 13.92
C LYS A 213 1.17 -12.87 14.78
N LEU A 214 0.87 -14.07 15.26
CA LEU A 214 -0.27 -14.30 16.14
C LEU A 214 -0.11 -13.53 17.46
N ARG A 215 1.05 -13.62 18.12
CA ARG A 215 1.32 -12.87 19.35
C ARG A 215 1.24 -11.35 19.14
N ALA A 216 1.79 -10.83 18.04
CA ALA A 216 1.71 -9.40 17.72
C ALA A 216 0.24 -8.94 17.60
N ILE A 217 -0.62 -9.73 16.95
CA ILE A 217 -2.05 -9.42 16.83
C ILE A 217 -2.72 -9.45 18.22
N ASP A 218 -2.41 -10.45 19.03
CA ASP A 218 -2.99 -10.59 20.38
C ASP A 218 -2.56 -9.45 21.30
N ASN A 219 -1.29 -9.05 21.28
CA ASN A 219 -0.79 -7.90 22.04
C ASN A 219 -1.40 -6.58 21.58
N CYS A 220 -1.50 -6.35 20.26
CA CYS A 220 -2.20 -5.18 19.72
C CYS A 220 -3.69 -5.17 20.14
N ALA A 221 -4.35 -6.32 20.12
CA ALA A 221 -5.74 -6.44 20.55
C ALA A 221 -5.92 -6.10 22.02
N ALA A 222 -5.04 -6.58 22.90
CA ALA A 222 -5.04 -6.27 24.33
C ALA A 222 -4.82 -4.77 24.57
N ALA A 223 -3.93 -4.14 23.83
CA ALA A 223 -3.65 -2.71 23.88
C ALA A 223 -4.75 -1.83 23.25
N GLY A 224 -5.71 -2.41 22.52
CA GLY A 224 -6.69 -1.65 21.75
C GLY A 224 -6.08 -0.93 20.54
N LEU A 225 -4.93 -1.39 20.02
CA LEU A 225 -4.30 -0.90 18.79
C LEU A 225 -4.85 -1.70 17.60
N PRO A 226 -5.61 -1.09 16.66
CA PRO A 226 -6.15 -1.79 15.52
C PRO A 226 -5.06 -2.35 14.61
N VAL A 227 -5.30 -3.53 14.04
CA VAL A 227 -4.39 -4.17 13.08
C VAL A 227 -5.03 -4.26 11.71
N VAL A 228 -4.25 -3.98 10.68
CA VAL A 228 -4.55 -4.31 9.29
C VAL A 228 -3.51 -5.34 8.83
N LEU A 229 -3.97 -6.47 8.30
CA LEU A 229 -3.05 -7.49 7.77
C LEU A 229 -2.59 -7.09 6.37
N VAL A 230 -1.29 -7.17 6.13
CA VAL A 230 -0.68 -6.74 4.87
C VAL A 230 0.10 -7.91 4.23
N PRO A 231 -0.57 -8.77 3.46
CA PRO A 231 0.11 -9.83 2.73
C PRO A 231 0.75 -9.29 1.45
N THR A 232 2.05 -9.60 1.28
CA THR A 232 2.70 -9.50 -0.02
C THR A 232 2.33 -10.76 -0.81
N LEU A 233 1.55 -10.61 -1.86
CA LEU A 233 1.12 -11.73 -2.69
C LEU A 233 2.14 -12.03 -3.79
N VAL A 234 2.61 -13.26 -3.83
CA VAL A 234 3.61 -13.72 -4.80
C VAL A 234 3.09 -14.96 -5.52
N PRO A 235 3.00 -14.96 -6.87
CA PRO A 235 2.61 -16.12 -7.65
C PRO A 235 3.42 -17.36 -7.30
N GLY A 236 2.75 -18.50 -7.14
CA GLY A 236 3.39 -19.77 -6.77
C GLY A 236 3.90 -19.85 -5.32
N VAL A 237 3.57 -18.87 -4.47
CA VAL A 237 3.93 -18.87 -3.04
C VAL A 237 2.71 -18.86 -2.14
N ASN A 238 1.84 -17.86 -2.24
CA ASN A 238 0.77 -17.63 -1.27
C ASN A 238 -0.55 -17.09 -1.86
N VAL A 239 -0.70 -17.06 -3.17
CA VAL A 239 -1.97 -16.62 -3.80
C VAL A 239 -3.13 -17.56 -3.41
N ASP A 240 -2.85 -18.82 -3.17
CA ASP A 240 -3.79 -19.84 -2.69
C ASP A 240 -4.21 -19.64 -1.22
N GLU A 241 -3.53 -18.76 -0.46
CA GLU A 241 -3.86 -18.45 0.94
C GLU A 241 -4.82 -17.25 1.10
N VAL A 242 -5.15 -16.54 0.01
CA VAL A 242 -5.97 -15.31 0.06
C VAL A 242 -7.27 -15.50 0.85
N GLY A 243 -8.03 -16.54 0.55
CA GLY A 243 -9.26 -16.85 1.28
C GLY A 243 -9.04 -17.28 2.73
N GLY A 244 -7.93 -17.99 2.99
CA GLY A 244 -7.51 -18.36 4.33
C GLY A 244 -7.21 -17.13 5.19
N ILE A 245 -6.42 -16.19 4.67
CA ILE A 245 -6.09 -14.92 5.32
C ILE A 245 -7.36 -14.11 5.64
N LEU A 246 -8.29 -14.03 4.70
CA LEU A 246 -9.56 -13.32 4.90
C LEU A 246 -10.40 -13.95 5.99
N ARG A 247 -10.57 -15.27 6.00
CA ARG A 247 -11.29 -15.99 7.06
C ARG A 247 -10.63 -15.81 8.42
N PHE A 248 -9.31 -15.90 8.48
CA PHE A 248 -8.55 -15.65 9.69
C PHE A 248 -8.78 -14.22 10.21
N ALA A 249 -8.65 -13.21 9.36
CA ALA A 249 -8.84 -11.81 9.71
C ALA A 249 -10.26 -11.54 10.24
N LEU A 250 -11.28 -12.07 9.58
CA LEU A 250 -12.68 -11.96 10.02
C LEU A 250 -12.92 -12.60 11.39
N GLY A 251 -12.26 -13.72 11.68
CA GLY A 251 -12.35 -14.42 12.97
C GLY A 251 -11.70 -13.65 14.14
N ARG A 252 -10.87 -12.64 13.87
CA ARG A 252 -10.21 -11.81 14.90
C ARG A 252 -11.09 -10.65 15.41
N GLY A 253 -12.32 -10.56 14.96
CA GLY A 253 -13.30 -9.59 15.47
C GLY A 253 -12.88 -8.14 15.21
N LYS A 254 -12.82 -7.34 16.29
CA LYS A 254 -12.48 -5.91 16.26
C LYS A 254 -10.98 -5.67 16.18
N ALA A 255 -10.15 -6.62 16.56
CA ALA A 255 -8.69 -6.49 16.58
C ALA A 255 -8.12 -6.30 15.17
N VAL A 256 -8.70 -7.00 14.17
CA VAL A 256 -8.30 -6.88 12.78
C VAL A 256 -9.38 -6.15 11.98
N ARG A 257 -9.06 -4.93 11.54
CA ARG A 257 -9.96 -4.04 10.80
C ARG A 257 -10.12 -4.42 9.34
N GLY A 258 -9.14 -5.14 8.76
CA GLY A 258 -9.17 -5.55 7.38
C GLY A 258 -7.89 -6.18 6.88
N VAL A 259 -7.86 -6.40 5.57
CA VAL A 259 -6.70 -6.92 4.84
C VAL A 259 -6.37 -5.99 3.70
N HIS A 260 -5.09 -5.64 3.56
CA HIS A 260 -4.57 -4.82 2.48
C HIS A 260 -3.58 -5.62 1.64
N PHE A 261 -4.02 -6.20 0.54
CA PHE A 261 -3.23 -7.03 -0.34
C PHE A 261 -2.23 -6.21 -1.16
N GLN A 262 -0.99 -6.67 -1.23
CA GLN A 262 0.06 -6.06 -2.04
C GLN A 262 0.62 -7.10 -3.02
N PRO A 263 0.14 -7.16 -4.27
CA PRO A 263 0.85 -7.90 -5.31
C PRO A 263 2.31 -7.51 -5.35
N VAL A 264 3.20 -8.49 -5.44
CA VAL A 264 4.63 -8.24 -5.49
C VAL A 264 4.99 -7.29 -6.64
N SER A 265 5.86 -6.32 -6.35
CA SER A 265 6.48 -5.43 -7.32
C SER A 265 7.98 -5.56 -7.20
N TYR A 266 8.68 -5.51 -8.32
CA TYR A 266 10.12 -5.77 -8.39
C TYR A 266 10.90 -4.50 -8.12
N PHE A 267 10.87 -4.08 -6.85
CA PHE A 267 11.66 -2.99 -6.28
C PHE A 267 12.77 -3.54 -5.39
N GLY A 268 13.86 -2.79 -5.27
CA GLY A 268 14.92 -3.07 -4.31
C GLY A 268 15.39 -4.53 -4.39
N ARG A 269 15.35 -5.25 -3.26
CA ARG A 269 15.76 -6.65 -3.20
C ARG A 269 14.58 -7.58 -3.51
N CYS A 270 14.73 -8.38 -4.58
CA CYS A 270 13.83 -9.48 -4.89
C CYS A 270 14.68 -10.69 -5.32
N GLU A 271 14.92 -11.61 -4.38
CA GLU A 271 15.73 -12.83 -4.59
C GLU A 271 14.88 -14.00 -5.10
N LEU A 272 13.58 -13.77 -5.33
CA LEU A 272 12.72 -14.79 -5.93
C LEU A 272 12.89 -14.81 -7.46
N PRO A 273 12.79 -15.99 -8.08
CA PRO A 273 12.76 -16.07 -9.54
C PRO A 273 11.59 -15.25 -10.08
N GLU A 274 11.84 -14.58 -11.21
CA GLU A 274 10.79 -13.84 -11.89
C GLU A 274 9.65 -14.81 -12.26
N PRO A 275 8.40 -14.56 -11.82
CA PRO A 275 7.31 -15.46 -12.13
C PRO A 275 6.96 -15.40 -13.62
N GLU A 276 6.45 -16.50 -14.16
CA GLU A 276 5.98 -16.56 -15.55
C GLU A 276 4.87 -15.55 -15.83
N THR A 277 4.09 -15.17 -14.79
CA THR A 277 2.99 -14.21 -14.89
C THR A 277 3.00 -13.24 -13.71
N ARG A 278 2.77 -11.96 -13.99
CA ARG A 278 2.57 -10.94 -12.96
C ARG A 278 1.19 -11.05 -12.34
N LEU A 279 1.09 -10.74 -11.05
CA LEU A 279 -0.18 -10.70 -10.34
C LEU A 279 -0.82 -9.31 -10.50
N THR A 280 -2.00 -9.29 -11.11
CA THR A 280 -2.74 -8.04 -11.40
C THR A 280 -3.92 -7.85 -10.44
N ILE A 281 -4.46 -6.64 -10.37
CA ILE A 281 -5.65 -6.33 -9.55
C ILE A 281 -6.82 -7.27 -9.85
N PRO A 282 -7.27 -7.46 -11.11
CA PRO A 282 -8.38 -8.36 -11.38
C PRO A 282 -8.10 -9.80 -10.97
N ARG A 283 -6.87 -10.28 -11.11
CA ARG A 283 -6.51 -11.63 -10.65
C ARG A 283 -6.67 -11.76 -9.14
N VAL A 284 -6.17 -10.80 -8.36
CA VAL A 284 -6.34 -10.82 -6.89
C VAL A 284 -7.81 -10.83 -6.51
N ILE A 285 -8.64 -10.00 -7.15
CA ILE A 285 -10.08 -9.93 -6.83
C ILE A 285 -10.78 -11.25 -7.21
N ARG A 286 -10.44 -11.86 -8.35
CA ARG A 286 -10.98 -13.17 -8.74
C ARG A 286 -10.57 -14.28 -7.76
N GLU A 287 -9.34 -14.24 -7.23
CA GLU A 287 -8.90 -15.16 -6.16
C GLU A 287 -9.69 -14.93 -4.86
N ILE A 288 -9.95 -13.67 -4.49
CA ILE A 288 -10.81 -13.34 -3.35
C ILE A 288 -12.20 -13.96 -3.55
N GLU A 289 -12.84 -13.74 -4.68
CA GLU A 289 -14.16 -14.27 -4.97
C GLU A 289 -14.18 -15.80 -4.93
N ALA A 290 -13.28 -16.45 -5.64
CA ALA A 290 -13.18 -17.90 -5.72
C ALA A 290 -12.93 -18.54 -4.34
N GLN A 291 -11.94 -18.04 -3.59
CA GLN A 291 -11.51 -18.63 -2.32
C GLN A 291 -12.42 -18.26 -1.14
N THR A 292 -13.31 -17.28 -1.30
CA THR A 292 -14.38 -16.96 -0.31
C THR A 292 -15.71 -17.64 -0.68
N GLY A 293 -15.76 -18.43 -1.77
CA GLY A 293 -16.98 -19.07 -2.26
C GLY A 293 -18.05 -18.05 -2.67
N GLY A 294 -17.64 -16.88 -3.18
CA GLY A 294 -18.54 -15.81 -3.62
C GLY A 294 -19.11 -14.96 -2.47
N ALA A 295 -18.62 -15.11 -1.23
CA ALA A 295 -19.01 -14.24 -0.12
C ALA A 295 -18.52 -12.80 -0.32
N MET A 296 -17.43 -12.62 -1.06
CA MET A 296 -16.90 -11.35 -1.54
C MET A 296 -16.81 -11.43 -3.07
N LYS A 297 -17.59 -10.63 -3.78
CA LYS A 297 -17.72 -10.73 -5.25
C LYS A 297 -16.84 -9.71 -5.96
N PHE A 298 -16.39 -10.01 -7.15
CA PHE A 298 -15.65 -9.07 -8.00
C PHE A 298 -16.39 -7.73 -8.13
N ALA A 299 -17.70 -7.75 -8.30
CA ALA A 299 -18.54 -6.57 -8.44
C ALA A 299 -18.59 -5.67 -7.18
N ASP A 300 -18.23 -6.19 -6.00
CA ASP A 300 -18.17 -5.40 -4.76
C ASP A 300 -16.99 -4.43 -4.77
N PHE A 301 -15.94 -4.74 -5.54
CA PHE A 301 -14.69 -3.98 -5.56
C PHE A 301 -14.71 -2.87 -6.61
N GLY A 302 -13.93 -1.83 -6.35
CA GLY A 302 -13.67 -0.74 -7.28
C GLY A 302 -12.34 -0.09 -7.02
N GLY A 303 -11.85 0.63 -8.01
CA GLY A 303 -10.61 1.42 -7.91
C GLY A 303 -10.76 2.60 -6.96
N GLY A 304 -9.63 3.15 -6.53
CA GLY A 304 -9.59 4.36 -5.72
C GLY A 304 -10.08 5.60 -6.47
N GLY A 305 -10.51 6.60 -5.71
CA GLY A 305 -11.04 7.84 -6.27
C GLY A 305 -10.10 9.05 -6.21
N ALA A 306 -9.03 8.96 -5.40
CA ALA A 306 -8.04 10.04 -5.25
C ALA A 306 -6.76 9.78 -6.06
N GLU A 307 -6.42 8.51 -6.25
CA GLU A 307 -5.33 8.04 -7.09
C GLU A 307 -5.84 7.57 -8.47
N SER A 308 -4.91 7.11 -9.29
CA SER A 308 -5.28 6.40 -10.51
C SER A 308 -6.08 5.13 -10.17
N PRO A 309 -7.26 4.91 -10.76
CA PRO A 309 -8.13 3.76 -10.45
C PRO A 309 -7.44 2.40 -10.65
N TRP A 310 -6.46 2.33 -11.53
CA TRP A 310 -5.69 1.10 -11.81
C TRP A 310 -4.56 0.84 -10.81
N CYS A 311 -4.42 1.67 -9.76
CA CYS A 311 -3.40 1.47 -8.72
C CYS A 311 -3.92 0.65 -7.55
N SER A 312 -5.23 0.71 -7.26
CA SER A 312 -5.80 0.10 -6.07
C SER A 312 -7.17 -0.51 -6.33
N PHE A 313 -7.61 -1.29 -5.37
CA PHE A 313 -8.99 -1.78 -5.26
C PHE A 313 -9.41 -1.78 -3.80
N HIS A 314 -10.69 -1.60 -3.54
CA HIS A 314 -11.25 -1.72 -2.20
C HIS A 314 -12.72 -2.12 -2.21
N ALA A 315 -13.13 -2.82 -1.14
CA ALA A 315 -14.51 -3.08 -0.77
C ALA A 315 -14.64 -3.04 0.75
N SER A 316 -15.79 -2.65 1.24
CA SER A 316 -16.10 -2.68 2.67
C SER A 316 -17.33 -3.52 2.92
N TYR A 317 -17.30 -4.30 3.99
CA TYR A 317 -18.34 -5.24 4.35
C TYR A 317 -18.80 -4.97 5.79
N ARG A 318 -20.11 -5.06 6.02
CA ARG A 318 -20.66 -5.16 7.36
C ARG A 318 -20.70 -6.63 7.78
N LYS A 319 -20.11 -6.93 8.93
CA LYS A 319 -20.25 -8.24 9.58
C LYS A 319 -21.68 -8.37 10.10
N LEU A 320 -22.38 -9.43 9.74
CA LEU A 320 -23.74 -9.70 10.18
C LEU A 320 -23.75 -10.60 11.41
N PRO A 321 -24.74 -10.45 12.32
CA PRO A 321 -24.99 -11.45 13.35
C PRO A 321 -25.17 -12.82 12.70
N GLY A 322 -24.43 -13.83 13.18
CA GLY A 322 -24.46 -15.19 12.59
C GLY A 322 -23.38 -15.46 11.54
N GLY A 323 -22.46 -14.52 11.28
CA GLY A 323 -21.22 -14.77 10.51
C GLY A 323 -21.29 -14.46 9.00
N GLY A 324 -22.38 -13.86 8.52
CA GLY A 324 -22.49 -13.39 7.13
C GLY A 324 -21.81 -12.05 6.90
N LEU A 325 -21.59 -11.73 5.61
CA LEU A 325 -21.05 -10.45 5.16
C LEU A 325 -22.09 -9.74 4.28
N LYS A 326 -22.21 -8.43 4.44
CA LYS A 326 -22.99 -7.58 3.53
C LYS A 326 -22.08 -6.52 2.96
N ALA A 327 -21.91 -6.53 1.63
CA ALA A 327 -21.16 -5.48 0.95
C ALA A 327 -21.82 -4.11 1.20
N LEU A 328 -21.03 -3.13 1.56
CA LEU A 328 -21.47 -1.76 1.72
C LEU A 328 -21.42 -1.05 0.36
N PRO A 329 -22.39 -0.16 0.07
CA PRO A 329 -22.39 0.58 -1.19
C PRO A 329 -21.07 1.34 -1.34
N ARG A 330 -20.49 1.25 -2.53
CA ARG A 330 -19.39 2.14 -2.90
C ARG A 330 -19.97 3.56 -3.00
N ARG A 331 -19.30 4.53 -2.41
CA ARG A 331 -19.62 5.93 -2.71
C ARG A 331 -19.17 6.17 -4.16
N GLU A 332 -20.11 6.17 -5.09
CA GLU A 332 -19.85 6.65 -6.44
C GLU A 332 -19.43 8.11 -6.32
N SER A 333 -18.18 8.38 -6.59
CA SER A 333 -17.73 9.75 -6.74
C SER A 333 -18.23 10.22 -8.10
N ALA A 334 -19.30 10.97 -8.12
CA ALA A 334 -19.82 11.63 -9.32
C ALA A 334 -18.84 12.68 -9.89
N CYS A 335 -17.69 12.87 -9.25
CA CYS A 335 -16.65 13.81 -9.66
C CYS A 335 -15.27 13.17 -9.51
N CYS A 336 -14.44 13.28 -10.55
CA CYS A 336 -13.02 12.94 -10.56
C CYS A 336 -12.17 13.84 -9.62
N CYS A 337 -12.80 14.62 -8.76
CA CYS A 337 -12.23 15.69 -7.93
C CYS A 337 -12.34 15.36 -6.43
N LYS A 338 -12.22 14.10 -5.99
CA LYS A 338 -12.04 13.87 -4.55
C LYS A 338 -10.76 14.58 -4.12
N ARG A 339 -10.94 15.54 -3.21
CA ARG A 339 -9.79 16.23 -2.60
C ARG A 339 -8.98 15.22 -1.82
N SER A 340 -7.68 15.38 -1.81
CA SER A 340 -6.76 14.52 -1.03
C SER A 340 -7.14 14.49 0.46
N SER A 341 -7.79 15.55 0.99
CA SER A 341 -8.35 15.60 2.33
C SER A 341 -9.43 14.55 2.57
N GLU A 342 -10.37 14.35 1.64
CA GLU A 342 -11.42 13.33 1.79
C GLU A 342 -10.84 11.91 1.79
N ALA A 343 -9.76 11.68 1.04
CA ALA A 343 -9.04 10.41 1.07
C ALA A 343 -8.32 10.20 2.40
N ARG A 344 -7.71 11.26 2.97
CA ARG A 344 -7.09 11.21 4.31
C ARG A 344 -8.11 10.84 5.38
N ASP A 345 -9.25 11.52 5.39
CA ASP A 345 -10.33 11.25 6.34
C ASP A 345 -10.92 9.85 6.21
N PHE A 346 -11.08 9.38 4.96
CA PHE A 346 -11.53 8.02 4.69
C PHE A 346 -10.56 6.97 5.24
N VAL A 347 -9.26 7.12 5.01
CA VAL A 347 -8.22 6.20 5.50
C VAL A 347 -8.19 6.23 7.03
N ALA A 348 -8.16 7.42 7.64
CA ALA A 348 -8.14 7.58 9.09
C ALA A 348 -9.38 6.95 9.76
N GLY A 349 -10.56 7.18 9.22
CA GLY A 349 -11.81 6.63 9.76
C GLY A 349 -11.97 5.11 9.57
N ARG A 350 -11.25 4.50 8.61
CA ARG A 350 -11.33 3.05 8.36
C ARG A 350 -10.32 2.24 9.17
N TRP A 351 -9.13 2.76 9.32
CA TRP A 351 -8.02 2.02 9.91
C TRP A 351 -7.67 2.45 11.33
N GLY A 352 -7.96 3.71 11.69
CA GLY A 352 -7.55 4.29 12.96
C GLY A 352 -8.26 3.70 14.17
N ALA A 353 -7.59 3.80 15.31
CA ALA A 353 -8.23 3.64 16.62
C ALA A 353 -9.27 4.73 16.78
N GLU A 354 -10.43 4.37 17.32
CA GLU A 354 -11.43 5.36 17.68
C GLU A 354 -10.92 6.22 18.84
N ALA A 355 -11.28 7.50 18.84
CA ALA A 355 -11.18 8.29 20.05
C ALA A 355 -11.96 7.52 21.13
N GLY A 356 -11.34 7.37 22.31
CA GLY A 356 -12.02 6.70 23.44
C GLY A 356 -13.42 7.30 23.67
N PRO A 357 -14.32 6.60 24.38
CA PRO A 357 -15.67 7.08 24.58
C PRO A 357 -15.64 8.52 25.08
N ALA A 358 -16.37 9.40 24.39
CA ALA A 358 -16.60 10.73 24.89
C ALA A 358 -17.24 10.59 26.30
N ALA A 359 -16.92 11.51 27.21
CA ALA A 359 -17.41 11.45 28.57
C ALA A 359 -18.98 11.40 28.66
N GLU A 360 -19.63 11.81 27.56
CA GLU A 360 -21.08 11.71 27.36
C GLU A 360 -21.33 11.21 25.92
N GLU A 361 -21.46 9.89 25.78
CA GLU A 361 -21.79 9.25 24.49
C GLU A 361 -23.32 9.07 24.43
N ASP A 362 -23.98 9.65 23.43
CA ASP A 362 -25.41 9.44 23.21
C ASP A 362 -25.69 8.12 22.45
N GLY A 363 -26.97 7.82 22.24
CA GLY A 363 -27.39 6.58 21.57
C GLY A 363 -26.98 6.55 20.08
N PHE A 364 -26.85 7.72 19.45
CA PHE A 364 -26.43 7.83 18.05
C PHE A 364 -24.92 7.63 17.89
N ASP A 365 -24.12 8.20 18.79
CA ASP A 365 -22.67 8.00 18.83
C ASP A 365 -22.33 6.52 19.03
N ARG A 366 -23.03 5.85 19.94
CA ARG A 366 -22.90 4.40 20.15
C ARG A 366 -23.23 3.60 18.89
N PHE A 367 -24.33 3.95 18.22
CA PHE A 367 -24.72 3.30 16.96
C PHE A 367 -23.66 3.50 15.86
N LEU A 368 -23.12 4.71 15.71
CA LEU A 368 -22.07 5.00 14.72
C LEU A 368 -20.80 4.19 15.03
N ARG A 369 -20.38 4.15 16.28
CA ARG A 369 -19.23 3.37 16.72
C ARG A 369 -19.43 1.88 16.43
N GLU A 370 -20.55 1.29 16.84
CA GLU A 370 -20.87 -0.11 16.55
C GLU A 370 -20.91 -0.40 15.05
N ALA A 371 -21.40 0.54 14.24
CA ALA A 371 -21.41 0.39 12.78
C ALA A 371 -19.99 0.38 12.19
N LEU A 372 -19.09 1.21 12.71
CA LEU A 372 -17.68 1.24 12.29
C LEU A 372 -16.93 -0.02 12.77
N GLU A 373 -17.13 -0.44 14.02
CA GLU A 373 -16.53 -1.64 14.60
C GLU A 373 -16.91 -2.93 13.85
N ASN A 374 -18.14 -2.98 13.34
CA ASN A 374 -18.63 -4.11 12.55
C ASN A 374 -18.31 -3.99 11.05
N THR A 375 -17.52 -2.99 10.66
CA THR A 375 -17.05 -2.86 9.29
C THR A 375 -15.70 -3.58 9.11
N PHE A 376 -15.59 -4.35 8.02
CA PHE A 376 -14.38 -5.02 7.60
C PHE A 376 -14.02 -4.53 6.20
N THR A 377 -12.79 -4.09 6.00
CA THR A 377 -12.35 -3.56 4.71
C THR A 377 -11.33 -4.49 4.08
N VAL A 378 -11.56 -4.82 2.81
CA VAL A 378 -10.61 -5.51 1.95
C VAL A 378 -10.14 -4.53 0.90
N SER A 379 -8.85 -4.33 0.82
CA SER A 379 -8.23 -3.44 -0.16
C SER A 379 -6.94 -4.02 -0.68
N GLY A 380 -6.38 -3.41 -1.69
CA GLY A 380 -5.05 -3.74 -2.15
C GLY A 380 -4.51 -2.68 -3.09
N MET A 381 -3.19 -2.70 -3.26
CA MET A 381 -2.50 -1.76 -4.11
C MET A 381 -1.44 -2.47 -4.93
N ALA A 382 -1.51 -2.32 -6.25
CA ALA A 382 -0.51 -2.81 -7.19
C ALA A 382 0.45 -1.66 -7.52
N PHE A 383 1.62 -1.67 -6.89
CA PHE A 383 2.69 -0.74 -7.20
C PHE A 383 3.31 -1.05 -8.56
N MET A 384 3.87 -0.03 -9.20
CA MET A 384 4.47 -0.13 -10.52
C MET A 384 5.99 -0.14 -10.39
N ASP A 385 6.62 -1.22 -10.82
CA ASP A 385 8.06 -1.33 -11.00
C ASP A 385 8.52 -0.84 -12.40
N ALA A 386 9.81 -0.95 -12.71
CA ALA A 386 10.36 -0.44 -13.97
C ALA A 386 9.76 -1.09 -15.22
N ASP A 387 9.28 -2.34 -15.13
CA ASP A 387 8.61 -3.01 -16.24
C ASP A 387 7.19 -2.49 -16.48
N SER A 388 6.45 -2.19 -15.41
CA SER A 388 5.03 -1.83 -15.43
C SER A 388 4.75 -0.34 -15.23
N LEU A 389 5.78 0.52 -15.07
CA LEU A 389 5.61 1.93 -14.78
C LEU A 389 4.86 2.66 -15.90
N ASP A 390 3.74 3.27 -15.54
CA ASP A 390 2.94 4.17 -16.37
C ASP A 390 3.01 5.59 -15.78
N LEU A 391 3.61 6.52 -16.52
CA LEU A 391 3.84 7.88 -16.03
C LEU A 391 2.56 8.68 -15.86
N GLU A 392 1.48 8.34 -16.58
CA GLU A 392 0.18 8.95 -16.38
C GLU A 392 -0.41 8.55 -15.02
N ARG A 393 -0.30 7.27 -14.65
CA ARG A 393 -0.68 6.79 -13.33
C ARG A 393 0.19 7.40 -12.24
N LEU A 394 1.52 7.47 -12.47
CA LEU A 394 2.47 8.04 -11.52
C LEU A 394 2.15 9.50 -11.16
N ARG A 395 1.73 10.30 -12.13
CA ARG A 395 1.33 11.70 -11.92
C ARG A 395 0.10 11.88 -11.02
N ARG A 396 -0.67 10.82 -10.81
CA ARG A 396 -1.82 10.80 -9.90
C ARG A 396 -1.53 10.06 -8.58
N CYS A 397 -0.27 9.71 -8.34
CA CYS A 397 0.11 9.02 -7.11
C CYS A 397 -0.13 9.94 -5.91
N TYR A 398 -0.85 9.46 -4.91
CA TYR A 398 -1.14 10.19 -3.69
C TYR A 398 -0.39 9.64 -2.47
N ILE A 399 0.39 8.55 -2.67
CA ILE A 399 1.32 8.00 -1.68
C ILE A 399 2.73 8.46 -2.02
N CYS A 400 3.38 9.13 -1.09
CA CYS A 400 4.70 9.69 -1.30
C CYS A 400 5.67 9.26 -0.20
N GLU A 401 6.95 9.18 -0.53
CA GLU A 401 8.04 9.17 0.43
C GLU A 401 8.47 10.60 0.73
N ALA A 402 8.73 10.90 1.99
CA ALA A 402 9.32 12.16 2.40
C ALA A 402 10.83 12.12 2.19
N ASP A 403 11.35 13.04 1.40
CA ASP A 403 12.77 13.19 1.10
C ASP A 403 13.22 14.62 1.49
N ALA A 404 14.30 14.72 2.26
CA ALA A 404 14.76 16.01 2.79
C ALA A 404 15.21 16.99 1.70
N GLU A 405 15.71 16.49 0.56
CA GLU A 405 16.21 17.32 -0.54
C GLU A 405 15.10 17.62 -1.57
N ARG A 406 14.21 16.66 -1.81
CA ARG A 406 13.22 16.68 -2.90
C ARG A 406 11.80 17.00 -2.42
N GLY A 407 11.52 16.77 -1.15
CA GLY A 407 10.20 16.92 -0.56
C GLY A 407 9.37 15.64 -0.62
N MET A 408 8.28 15.63 -1.38
CA MET A 408 7.38 14.47 -1.49
C MET A 408 7.58 13.78 -2.83
N VAL A 409 8.18 12.60 -2.83
CA VAL A 409 8.44 11.80 -4.04
C VAL A 409 7.40 10.69 -4.14
N PRO A 410 6.68 10.52 -5.27
CA PRO A 410 5.74 9.41 -5.46
C PRO A 410 6.37 8.05 -5.17
N PHE A 411 5.70 7.20 -4.41
CA PHE A 411 6.20 5.92 -3.90
C PHE A 411 6.82 5.04 -5.00
N CYS A 412 6.12 4.87 -6.13
CA CYS A 412 6.63 4.06 -7.23
C CYS A 412 7.88 4.64 -7.90
N ALA A 413 8.04 5.98 -7.91
CA ALA A 413 9.25 6.62 -8.43
C ALA A 413 10.41 6.50 -7.44
N TYR A 414 10.14 6.70 -6.14
CA TYR A 414 11.16 6.61 -5.09
C TYR A 414 11.81 5.22 -5.03
N ASN A 415 10.98 4.18 -5.14
CA ASN A 415 11.42 2.79 -5.09
C ASN A 415 11.84 2.22 -6.46
N LEU A 416 11.77 3.01 -7.53
CA LEU A 416 12.06 2.55 -8.88
C LEU A 416 13.48 2.00 -8.99
N THR A 417 13.57 0.72 -9.35
CA THR A 417 14.83 -0.02 -9.42
C THR A 417 14.98 -0.62 -10.81
N ALA A 418 16.13 -0.41 -11.44
CA ALA A 418 16.48 -1.03 -12.70
C ALA A 418 16.78 -2.53 -12.53
N ARG A 419 16.75 -3.30 -13.63
CA ARG A 419 17.04 -4.75 -13.59
C ARG A 419 18.45 -5.09 -13.09
N ASP A 420 19.39 -4.14 -13.13
CA ASP A 420 20.74 -4.27 -12.57
C ASP A 420 20.83 -3.95 -11.06
N GLY A 421 19.69 -3.62 -10.43
CA GLY A 421 19.59 -3.27 -9.00
C GLY A 421 19.83 -1.79 -8.71
N ARG A 422 20.13 -0.95 -9.69
CA ARG A 422 20.32 0.48 -9.49
C ARG A 422 18.99 1.18 -9.27
N ALA A 423 18.84 1.82 -8.10
CA ALA A 423 17.67 2.61 -7.77
C ALA A 423 17.74 4.03 -8.36
N LEU A 424 16.55 4.62 -8.66
CA LEU A 424 16.48 6.00 -9.18
C LEU A 424 16.70 7.04 -8.08
N TYR A 425 16.10 6.86 -6.92
CA TYR A 425 16.12 7.81 -5.80
C TYR A 425 16.68 7.21 -4.51
N ARG A 426 16.38 5.97 -4.22
CA ARG A 426 16.85 5.31 -3.00
C ARG A 426 18.38 5.17 -3.06
N LYS A 427 19.05 5.64 -2.00
CA LYS A 427 20.52 5.58 -1.84
C LYS A 427 20.97 4.29 -1.17
#